data_dbcc1dff9f5f4ba0bd47fc1aa4b891ba
#
_entry.id   dbcc1dff9f5f4ba0bd47fc1aa4b891ba
#
_cell.length_a   1.000
_cell.length_b   1.000
_cell.length_c   1.000
_cell.angle_alpha   90.00
_cell.angle_beta   90.00
_cell.angle_gamma   90.00
#
_symmetry.space_group_name_H-M   'P 1'
#
loop_
_entity.id
_entity.type
_entity.pdbx_description
1 polymer ?
#
loop_
_entity_poly.entity_id
_entity_poly.type
_entity_poly.pdbx_seq_one_letter_code
_entity_poly.pdbx_strand_id
1 'polypeptide(L)' 'MPGTTYIIRFTRRTPGPGIPDEEQEHIDLAGAWEAFRLFAEPDSADLYAEIELVEHSWDDDTERSLARLTLGERYSS' A
#
# COMPACT_ATOMS: atom_id res chain seq x y z
N MET A 1 0.90 -13.34 20.09
CA MET A 1 1.58 -13.06 18.84
C MET A 1 0.59 -13.07 17.70
N PRO A 2 0.41 -11.98 17.01
CA PRO A 2 -0.54 -11.98 15.89
C PRO A 2 0.02 -12.83 14.76
N GLY A 3 -0.81 -13.67 14.20
CA GLY A 3 -0.43 -14.45 13.04
C GLY A 3 -0.64 -13.70 11.74
N THR A 4 -1.20 -12.50 11.82
CA THR A 4 -1.54 -11.74 10.63
C THR A 4 -1.16 -10.28 10.81
N THR A 5 -0.53 -9.70 9.79
CA THR A 5 -0.28 -8.27 9.75
C THR A 5 -0.80 -7.72 8.43
N TYR A 6 -0.85 -6.41 8.33
CA TYR A 6 -1.40 -5.75 7.15
C TYR A 6 -0.33 -4.81 6.62
N ILE A 7 -0.02 -4.94 5.35
CA ILE A 7 1.09 -4.22 4.73
C ILE A 7 0.55 -3.32 3.63
N ILE A 8 0.92 -2.05 3.68
CA ILE A 8 0.60 -1.13 2.61
C ILE A 8 1.85 -0.98 1.77
N ARG A 9 1.74 -1.35 0.51
CA ARG A 9 2.85 -1.26 -0.44
C ARG A 9 2.64 -0.06 -1.33
N PHE A 10 3.71 0.70 -1.50
CA PHE A 10 3.69 1.91 -2.31
C PHE A 10 4.59 1.71 -3.51
N THR A 11 4.02 1.87 -4.69
CA THR A 11 4.80 1.80 -5.92
C THR A 11 5.08 3.24 -6.36
N ARG A 12 6.35 3.61 -6.40
CA ARG A 12 6.74 4.97 -6.76
C ARG A 12 6.43 5.25 -8.22
N ARG A 13 5.98 6.47 -8.47
CA ARG A 13 5.67 6.89 -9.83
C ARG A 13 6.93 6.96 -10.69
N THR A 14 8.04 7.38 -10.09
CA THR A 14 9.31 7.48 -10.79
C THR A 14 10.33 6.62 -10.07
N PRO A 15 10.42 5.34 -10.41
CA PRO A 15 11.39 4.47 -9.76
C PRO A 15 12.80 4.86 -10.16
N GLY A 16 13.69 4.86 -9.19
CA GLY A 16 15.09 5.16 -9.43
C GLY A 16 15.96 3.97 -9.07
N PRO A 17 17.14 3.87 -9.66
CA PRO A 17 18.06 2.77 -9.34
C PRO A 17 18.43 2.85 -7.86
N GLY A 18 18.32 1.72 -7.19
CA GLY A 18 18.70 1.65 -5.80
C GLY A 18 17.68 2.21 -4.83
N ILE A 19 16.51 2.63 -5.31
CA ILE A 19 15.45 3.12 -4.44
C ILE A 19 14.32 2.09 -4.45
N PRO A 20 14.19 1.31 -3.37
CA PRO A 20 13.14 0.28 -3.33
C PRO A 20 11.78 0.90 -3.12
N ASP A 21 10.75 0.14 -3.44
CA ASP A 21 9.38 0.52 -3.11
C ASP A 21 9.26 0.53 -1.60
N GLU A 22 8.39 1.36 -1.10
CA GLU A 22 8.17 1.47 0.33
C GLU A 22 7.06 0.56 0.79
N GLU A 23 7.16 0.14 2.05
CA GLU A 23 6.11 -0.66 2.67
C GLU A 23 5.90 -0.15 4.08
N GLN A 24 4.67 -0.26 4.54
CA GLN A 24 4.32 0.12 5.89
C GLN A 24 3.51 -1.00 6.51
N GLU A 25 3.95 -1.51 7.65
CA GLU A 25 3.29 -2.64 8.29
C GLU A 25 2.43 -2.18 9.46
N HIS A 26 1.25 -2.75 9.56
CA HIS A 26 0.31 -2.47 10.63
C HIS A 26 -0.13 -3.78 11.27
N ILE A 27 -0.41 -3.74 12.56
CA ILE A 27 -0.79 -4.95 13.28
C ILE A 27 -2.31 -5.13 13.35
N ASP A 28 -3.08 -4.11 13.01
CA ASP A 28 -4.53 -4.28 12.98
C ASP A 28 -5.11 -3.67 11.71
N LEU A 29 -6.26 -4.21 11.32
CA LEU A 29 -6.88 -3.84 10.07
C LEU A 29 -7.42 -2.41 10.06
N ALA A 30 -7.96 -1.98 11.19
CA ALA A 30 -8.52 -0.63 11.27
C ALA A 30 -7.45 0.43 11.04
N GLY A 31 -6.28 0.24 11.68
CA GLY A 31 -5.17 1.16 11.49
C GLY A 31 -4.64 1.13 10.06
N ALA A 32 -4.59 -0.07 9.48
CA ALA A 32 -4.12 -0.21 8.11
C ALA A 32 -5.07 0.48 7.13
N TRP A 33 -6.38 0.31 7.31
CA TRP A 33 -7.35 0.97 6.45
C TRP A 33 -7.28 2.49 6.57
N GLU A 34 -7.09 2.99 7.79
CA GLU A 34 -7.00 4.42 7.99
C GLU A 34 -5.77 4.98 7.27
N ALA A 35 -4.64 4.30 7.40
CA ALA A 35 -3.43 4.72 6.71
C ALA A 35 -3.60 4.64 5.20
N PHE A 36 -4.22 3.57 4.72
CA PHE A 36 -4.46 3.40 3.29
C PHE A 36 -5.28 4.56 2.75
N ARG A 37 -6.32 4.96 3.48
CA ARG A 37 -7.17 6.08 3.05
C ARG A 37 -6.42 7.40 3.03
N LEU A 38 -5.50 7.60 3.97
CA LEU A 38 -4.70 8.81 3.96
C LEU A 38 -3.80 8.88 2.75
N PHE A 39 -3.22 7.75 2.35
CA PHE A 39 -2.36 7.73 1.18
C PHE A 39 -3.14 7.71 -0.13
N ALA A 40 -4.45 7.54 -0.07
CA ALA A 40 -5.28 7.62 -1.26
C ALA A 40 -5.60 9.06 -1.65
N GLU A 41 -5.12 10.04 -0.89
CA GLU A 41 -5.34 11.44 -1.19
C GLU A 41 -4.67 11.85 -2.49
N PRO A 42 -5.23 12.84 -3.19
CA PRO A 42 -4.66 13.26 -4.47
C PRO A 42 -3.20 13.69 -4.40
N ASP A 43 -2.77 14.23 -3.26
CA ASP A 43 -1.37 14.67 -3.12
C ASP A 43 -0.39 13.51 -3.24
N SER A 44 -0.81 12.32 -2.85
CA SER A 44 0.07 11.15 -2.93
C SER A 44 0.35 10.74 -4.37
N ALA A 45 -0.49 11.17 -5.31
CA ALA A 45 -0.31 10.81 -6.71
C ALA A 45 0.96 11.38 -7.29
N ASP A 46 1.52 12.42 -6.69
CA ASP A 46 2.76 13.00 -7.16
C ASP A 46 3.94 12.08 -6.86
N LEU A 47 3.85 11.29 -5.81
CA LEU A 47 4.94 10.43 -5.37
C LEU A 47 4.73 8.97 -5.77
N TYR A 48 3.50 8.52 -5.73
CA TYR A 48 3.19 7.10 -5.91
C TYR A 48 2.22 6.90 -7.06
N ALA A 49 2.47 5.85 -7.83
CA ALA A 49 1.58 5.47 -8.93
C ALA A 49 0.49 4.54 -8.43
N GLU A 50 0.79 3.77 -7.39
CA GLU A 50 -0.13 2.77 -6.91
C GLU A 50 0.10 2.49 -5.44
N ILE A 51 -0.97 2.22 -4.71
CA ILE A 51 -0.87 1.70 -3.35
C ILE A 51 -1.72 0.45 -3.25
N GLU A 52 -1.28 -0.47 -2.41
CA GLU A 52 -1.98 -1.73 -2.24
C GLU A 52 -1.97 -2.13 -0.78
N LEU A 53 -3.12 -2.54 -0.27
CA LEU A 53 -3.24 -3.06 1.09
C LEU A 53 -3.29 -4.58 1.02
N VAL A 54 -2.36 -5.24 1.69
CA VAL A 54 -2.19 -6.67 1.64
C VAL A 54 -2.30 -7.25 3.05
N GLU A 55 -3.03 -8.35 3.17
CA GLU A 55 -3.07 -9.10 4.41
C GLU A 55 -2.03 -10.21 4.33
N HIS A 56 -1.09 -10.21 5.26
CA HIS A 56 -0.04 -11.21 5.30
C HIS A 56 -0.26 -12.15 6.48
N SER A 57 -0.38 -13.44 6.20
CA SER A 57 -0.51 -14.45 7.24
C SER A 57 0.85 -15.06 7.50
N TRP A 58 1.38 -14.83 8.69
CA TRP A 58 2.68 -15.36 9.06
C TRP A 58 2.64 -16.86 9.36
N ASP A 59 1.45 -17.35 9.73
CA ASP A 59 1.30 -18.79 10.01
C ASP A 59 1.46 -19.61 8.74
N ASP A 60 0.90 -19.13 7.63
CA ASP A 60 0.93 -19.84 6.37
C ASP A 60 1.92 -19.24 5.40
N ASP A 61 2.49 -18.10 5.74
CA ASP A 61 3.38 -17.37 4.86
C ASP A 61 2.71 -17.07 3.53
N THR A 62 1.46 -16.60 3.60
CA THR A 62 0.69 -16.27 2.42
C THR A 62 0.24 -14.82 2.47
N GLU A 63 -0.11 -14.27 1.32
CA GLU A 63 -0.59 -12.90 1.22
C GLU A 63 -1.87 -12.84 0.41
N ARG A 64 -2.71 -11.88 0.76
CA ARG A 64 -3.95 -11.65 0.03
C ARG A 64 -4.16 -10.15 -0.12
N SER A 65 -4.40 -9.72 -1.34
CA SER A 65 -4.67 -8.31 -1.61
C SER A 65 -6.07 -7.97 -1.15
N LEU A 66 -6.19 -6.96 -0.28
CA LEU A 66 -7.48 -6.51 0.22
C LEU A 66 -7.99 -5.31 -0.56
N ALA A 67 -7.08 -4.45 -1.03
CA ALA A 67 -7.44 -3.26 -1.76
C ALA A 67 -6.28 -2.80 -2.60
N ARG A 68 -6.57 -2.16 -3.71
CA ARG A 68 -5.55 -1.69 -4.62
C ARG A 68 -6.07 -0.44 -5.29
N LEU A 69 -5.25 0.58 -5.35
CA LEU A 69 -5.65 1.85 -5.90
C LEU A 69 -4.55 2.41 -6.78
N THR A 70 -4.90 2.77 -8.00
CA THR A 70 -3.99 3.43 -8.92
C THR A 70 -4.21 4.93 -8.78
N LEU A 71 -3.15 5.67 -8.52
CA LEU A 71 -3.22 7.09 -8.25
C LEU A 71 -2.88 7.90 -9.49
N GLY A 72 -3.47 9.09 -9.55
CA GLY A 72 -3.11 10.04 -10.59
C GLY A 72 -3.54 9.70 -11.98
N GLU A 73 -4.47 8.80 -12.14
CA GLU A 73 -4.88 8.33 -13.43
C GLU A 73 -6.09 9.02 -13.94
N ARG A 74 -6.36 10.11 -13.50
CA ARG A 74 -7.49 10.75 -13.90
C ARG A 74 -7.35 11.60 -15.01
N TYR A 75 -7.60 11.70 -15.73
CA TYR A 75 -7.29 12.50 -16.64
C TYR A 75 -7.60 12.63 -17.62
N SER A 76 -7.76 12.66 -17.56
CA SER A 76 -7.79 12.82 -18.10
C SER A 76 -7.98 13.08 -18.93
N SER A 77 -8.15 13.18 -19.05
CA SER A 77 -8.50 13.51 -19.62
C SER A 77 -8.90 13.81 -20.28
#